data_1bce1947c0c43cb0f4eb6caaa104eb73
#
_entry.id   1bce1947c0c43cb0f4eb6caaa104eb73
#
_cell.length_a   1.000
_cell.length_b   1.000
_cell.length_c   1.000
_cell.angle_alpha   90.00
_cell.angle_beta   90.00
_cell.angle_gamma   90.00
#
_symmetry.space_group_name_H-M   'P 1'
#
loop_
_entity.id
_entity.type
_entity.pdbx_description
1 polymer ?
#
loop_
_entity_poly.entity_id
_entity_poly.type
_entity_poly.pdbx_seq_one_letter_code
_entity_poly.pdbx_strand_id
1 'polypeptide(L)'
;MLLEGGLATIVILSCCAGIGMGLFTRINTDEGSYFYQETVSRETGQHIRGREAWMMRYSSRIEMIENPDGTIRKVGGWANHGLGQKVGAFIDGGGNFLTSVGIPLKMSIVIMAVLVASFAATTLDSATRLQRYVIQEIGLSLQVQLLGNRYIATAVALILGGIVALLPGPKGLGSGGLILWPLFGATNQLLAGLAF
;
A
#
# COMPACT_ATOMS: atom_id res chain seq x y z
N MET A 1 -1.47 -8.85 -20.51
CA MET A 1 -0.51 -7.77 -20.17
C MET A 1 -1.05 -6.38 -20.51
N LEU A 2 -1.34 -6.02 -21.80
CA LEU A 2 -1.85 -4.67 -22.14
C LEU A 2 -3.20 -4.37 -21.52
N LEU A 3 -4.13 -5.31 -21.53
CA LEU A 3 -5.46 -5.16 -20.93
C LEU A 3 -5.36 -4.99 -19.40
N GLU A 4 -4.54 -5.78 -18.74
CA GLU A 4 -4.29 -5.73 -17.29
C GLU A 4 -3.62 -4.42 -16.90
N GLY A 5 -2.62 -3.96 -17.66
CA GLY A 5 -1.97 -2.66 -17.45
C GLY A 5 -2.96 -1.50 -17.64
N GLY A 6 -3.84 -1.58 -18.64
CA GLY A 6 -4.89 -0.60 -18.86
C GLY A 6 -5.89 -0.55 -17.70
N LEU A 7 -6.36 -1.71 -17.22
CA LEU A 7 -7.25 -1.80 -16.06
C LEU A 7 -6.60 -1.28 -14.78
N ALA A 8 -5.34 -1.64 -14.52
CA ALA A 8 -4.59 -1.16 -13.36
C ALA A 8 -4.47 0.37 -13.38
N THR A 9 -4.17 0.95 -14.55
CA THR A 9 -4.09 2.41 -14.72
C THR A 9 -5.43 3.08 -14.43
N ILE A 10 -6.53 2.54 -14.95
CA ILE A 10 -7.89 3.07 -14.70
C ILE A 10 -8.22 3.02 -13.20
N VAL A 11 -7.92 1.91 -12.53
CA VAL A 11 -8.18 1.76 -11.08
C VAL A 11 -7.36 2.77 -10.27
N ILE A 12 -6.07 2.93 -10.58
CA ILE A 12 -5.22 3.90 -9.90
C ILE A 12 -5.74 5.32 -10.10
N LEU A 13 -6.06 5.70 -11.32
CA LEU A 13 -6.59 7.03 -11.64
C LEU A 13 -7.91 7.28 -10.91
N SER A 14 -8.82 6.30 -10.88
CA SER A 14 -10.11 6.40 -10.19
C SER A 14 -9.92 6.58 -8.68
N CYS A 15 -9.00 5.82 -8.06
CA CYS A 15 -8.70 5.96 -6.64
C CYS A 15 -8.06 7.30 -6.32
N CYS A 16 -7.12 7.78 -7.14
CA CYS A 16 -6.51 9.10 -6.98
C CYS A 16 -7.54 10.23 -7.13
N ALA A 17 -8.43 10.13 -8.11
CA ALA A 17 -9.53 11.06 -8.29
C ALA A 17 -10.47 11.06 -7.07
N GLY A 18 -10.82 9.88 -6.56
CA GLY A 18 -11.66 9.72 -5.38
C GLY A 18 -11.04 10.28 -4.10
N ILE A 19 -9.70 10.14 -3.92
CA ILE A 19 -8.96 10.82 -2.85
C ILE A 19 -9.09 12.34 -3.01
N GLY A 20 -8.95 12.83 -4.24
CA GLY A 20 -9.10 14.25 -4.58
C GLY A 20 -10.51 14.79 -4.37
N MET A 21 -11.54 13.97 -4.47
CA MET A 21 -12.93 14.36 -4.19
C MET A 21 -13.14 14.76 -2.72
N GLY A 22 -12.46 14.09 -1.79
CA GLY A 22 -12.49 14.39 -0.36
C GLY A 22 -13.90 14.34 0.25
N LEU A 23 -14.81 13.51 -0.29
CA LEU A 23 -16.21 13.48 0.10
C LEU A 23 -16.40 13.05 1.56
N PHE A 24 -15.69 11.99 1.94
CA PHE A 24 -15.80 11.40 3.28
C PHE A 24 -14.41 11.21 3.90
N THR A 25 -14.36 11.45 5.20
CA THR A 25 -13.15 11.28 6.03
C THR A 25 -13.39 10.18 7.05
N ARG A 26 -12.43 9.29 7.20
CA ARG A 26 -12.46 8.27 8.24
C ARG A 26 -11.99 8.89 9.55
N ILE A 27 -12.82 8.78 10.57
CA ILE A 27 -12.53 9.19 11.94
C ILE A 27 -12.37 7.95 12.80
N ASN A 28 -11.23 7.80 13.46
CA ASN A 28 -11.01 6.73 14.40
C ASN A 28 -11.58 7.11 15.76
N THR A 29 -12.25 6.20 16.41
CA THR A 29 -12.75 6.34 17.78
C THR A 29 -11.71 5.77 18.76
N ASP A 30 -11.67 6.27 19.97
CA ASP A 30 -10.74 5.82 21.04
C ASP A 30 -10.87 4.33 21.36
N GLU A 31 -12.01 3.72 21.07
CA GLU A 31 -12.30 2.28 21.23
C GLU A 31 -11.77 1.41 20.07
N GLY A 32 -10.98 1.96 19.15
CA GLY A 32 -10.45 1.23 18.00
C GLY A 32 -11.43 1.00 16.85
N SER A 33 -12.67 1.51 16.97
CA SER A 33 -13.64 1.56 15.89
C SER A 33 -13.44 2.79 15.01
N TYR A 34 -14.05 2.82 13.84
CA TYR A 34 -14.00 3.99 12.95
C TYR A 34 -15.35 4.20 12.29
N PHE A 35 -15.62 5.45 11.95
CA PHE A 35 -16.78 5.84 11.14
C PHE A 35 -16.38 6.83 10.05
N TYR A 36 -17.21 6.94 9.03
CA TYR A 36 -17.03 7.89 7.94
C TYR A 36 -17.95 9.09 8.13
N GLN A 37 -17.37 10.27 8.06
CA GLN A 37 -18.08 11.53 8.14
C GLN A 37 -17.75 12.39 6.92
N GLU A 38 -18.71 13.18 6.46
CA GLU A 38 -18.45 14.20 5.45
C GLU A 38 -17.42 15.20 5.94
N THR A 39 -16.53 15.61 5.05
CA THR A 39 -15.48 16.55 5.38
C THR A 39 -16.08 17.95 5.51
N VAL A 40 -16.06 18.49 6.73
CA VAL A 40 -16.62 19.81 7.04
C VAL A 40 -15.52 20.71 7.56
N SER A 41 -15.51 21.98 7.14
CA SER A 41 -14.59 22.99 7.66
C SER A 41 -14.89 23.28 9.12
N ARG A 42 -13.86 23.31 9.95
CA ARG A 42 -13.98 23.70 11.37
C ARG A 42 -14.30 25.18 11.55
N GLU A 43 -13.92 26.02 10.58
CA GLU A 43 -14.05 27.46 10.64
C GLU A 43 -15.41 27.97 10.11
N THR A 44 -15.85 27.38 8.99
CA THR A 44 -17.04 27.85 8.27
C THR A 44 -18.25 26.93 8.40
N GLY A 45 -18.10 25.71 8.91
CA GLY A 45 -19.17 24.71 8.95
C GLY A 45 -19.61 24.22 7.57
N GLN A 46 -18.95 24.64 6.50
CA GLN A 46 -19.28 24.23 5.14
C GLN A 46 -18.64 22.90 4.75
N HIS A 47 -19.31 22.15 3.90
CA HIS A 47 -18.77 20.92 3.33
C HIS A 47 -17.58 21.23 2.41
N ILE A 48 -16.42 20.70 2.75
CA ILE A 48 -15.20 20.86 1.98
C ILE A 48 -15.02 19.64 1.10
N ARG A 49 -14.67 19.87 -0.17
CA ARG A 49 -14.43 18.82 -1.15
C ARG A 49 -13.13 19.10 -1.92
N GLY A 50 -12.65 18.09 -2.62
CA GLY A 50 -11.50 18.20 -3.50
C GLY A 50 -10.20 18.45 -2.77
N ARG A 51 -9.37 19.32 -3.34
CA ARG A 51 -8.02 19.58 -2.86
C ARG A 51 -7.95 20.06 -1.41
N GLU A 52 -8.88 20.88 -0.96
CA GLU A 52 -8.88 21.39 0.41
C GLU A 52 -9.12 20.27 1.43
N ALA A 53 -10.10 19.40 1.18
CA ALA A 53 -10.36 18.25 2.03
C ALA A 53 -9.16 17.28 2.07
N TRP A 54 -8.51 17.07 0.92
CA TRP A 54 -7.29 16.29 0.84
C TRP A 54 -6.16 16.90 1.66
N MET A 55 -5.95 18.21 1.53
CA MET A 55 -4.93 18.93 2.28
C MET A 55 -5.19 18.87 3.78
N MET A 56 -6.41 19.07 4.24
CA MET A 56 -6.77 18.92 5.65
C MET A 56 -6.41 17.55 6.21
N ARG A 57 -6.64 16.50 5.44
CA ARG A 57 -6.44 15.12 5.90
C ARG A 57 -4.98 14.67 5.87
N TYR A 58 -4.26 15.00 4.81
CA TYR A 58 -2.95 14.43 4.54
C TYR A 58 -1.77 15.39 4.68
N SER A 59 -1.98 16.70 4.70
CA SER A 59 -0.92 17.71 4.90
C SER A 59 -0.85 18.25 6.33
N SER A 60 -1.82 17.97 7.17
CA SER A 60 -1.97 18.55 8.51
C SER A 60 -0.90 18.16 9.54
N ARG A 61 0.16 17.48 9.13
CA ARG A 61 1.31 17.11 9.98
C ARG A 61 2.64 17.50 9.34
N ILE A 62 2.70 18.65 8.68
CA ILE A 62 3.98 19.19 8.23
C ILE A 62 4.55 20.01 9.40
N GLU A 63 5.52 19.44 10.09
CA GLU A 63 6.31 20.14 11.10
C GLU A 63 7.61 20.62 10.43
N MET A 64 7.99 21.85 10.70
CA MET A 64 9.30 22.38 10.35
C MET A 64 10.22 22.11 11.51
N ILE A 65 11.18 21.19 11.35
CA ILE A 65 12.19 20.87 12.34
C ILE A 65 13.48 21.55 11.90
N GLU A 66 14.03 22.38 12.77
CA GLU A 66 15.35 22.97 12.61
C GLU A 66 16.40 21.94 13.03
N ASN A 67 17.28 21.57 12.12
CA ASN A 67 18.40 20.69 12.41
C ASN A 67 19.48 21.45 13.19
N PRO A 68 20.37 20.74 13.90
CA PRO A 68 21.50 21.39 14.62
C PRO A 68 22.46 22.20 13.73
N ASP A 69 22.39 22.02 12.44
CA ASP A 69 23.17 22.73 11.41
C ASP A 69 22.45 24.01 10.88
N GLY A 70 21.30 24.37 11.46
CA GLY A 70 20.51 25.54 11.05
C GLY A 70 19.68 25.34 9.79
N THR A 71 19.63 24.12 9.22
CA THR A 71 18.78 23.83 8.07
C THR A 71 17.36 23.46 8.50
N ILE A 72 16.35 24.05 7.86
CA ILE A 72 14.93 23.72 8.12
C ILE A 72 14.52 22.53 7.28
N ARG A 73 14.22 21.42 7.92
CA ARG A 73 13.66 20.23 7.26
C ARG A 73 12.15 20.18 7.45
N LYS A 74 11.41 20.10 6.35
CA LYS A 74 9.97 19.77 6.39
C LYS A 74 9.82 18.28 6.70
N VAL A 75 9.29 17.98 7.88
CA VAL A 75 8.96 16.62 8.30
C VAL A 75 7.44 16.52 8.39
N GLY A 76 6.85 15.63 7.61
CA GLY A 76 5.41 15.48 7.62
C GLY A 76 4.81 15.27 6.22
N GLY A 77 3.52 15.34 6.14
CA GLY A 77 2.75 15.14 4.92
C GLY A 77 2.70 13.69 4.46
N TRP A 78 2.32 13.49 3.20
CA TRP A 78 2.09 12.15 2.62
C TRP A 78 3.27 11.19 2.76
N ALA A 79 4.50 11.67 2.67
CA ALA A 79 5.71 10.84 2.76
C ALA A 79 5.83 10.12 4.11
N ASN A 80 5.38 10.76 5.19
CA ASN A 80 5.50 10.24 6.55
C ASN A 80 4.36 9.29 6.96
N HIS A 81 3.31 9.15 6.13
CA HIS A 81 2.28 8.16 6.39
C HIS A 81 2.81 6.73 6.26
N GLY A 82 2.46 5.88 7.21
CA GLY A 82 2.75 4.45 7.16
C GLY A 82 2.05 3.74 6.01
N LEU A 83 2.49 2.52 5.70
CA LEU A 83 1.89 1.73 4.60
C LEU A 83 0.39 1.53 4.80
N GLY A 84 -0.06 1.19 6.01
CA GLY A 84 -1.48 1.00 6.32
C GLY A 84 -2.33 2.24 6.06
N GLN A 85 -1.80 3.43 6.37
CA GLN A 85 -2.49 4.70 6.10
C GLN A 85 -2.58 5.00 4.60
N LYS A 86 -1.55 4.66 3.83
CA LYS A 86 -1.54 4.82 2.37
C LYS A 86 -2.52 3.87 1.69
N VAL A 87 -2.57 2.61 2.14
CA VAL A 87 -3.56 1.63 1.66
C VAL A 87 -4.97 2.06 2.07
N GLY A 88 -5.16 2.55 3.29
CA GLY A 88 -6.44 3.12 3.74
C GLY A 88 -6.89 4.28 2.87
N ALA A 89 -5.98 5.19 2.52
CA ALA A 89 -6.29 6.30 1.61
C ALA A 89 -6.70 5.83 0.21
N PHE A 90 -6.09 4.78 -0.31
CA PHE A 90 -6.49 4.17 -1.58
C PHE A 90 -7.91 3.59 -1.51
N ILE A 91 -8.23 2.87 -0.43
CA ILE A 91 -9.58 2.31 -0.20
C ILE A 91 -10.61 3.43 -0.09
N ASP A 92 -10.30 4.47 0.69
CA ASP A 92 -11.18 5.62 0.86
C ASP A 92 -11.40 6.38 -0.47
N GLY A 93 -10.34 6.53 -1.27
CA GLY A 93 -10.42 7.14 -2.59
C GLY A 93 -11.32 6.37 -3.54
N GLY A 94 -11.11 5.08 -3.67
CA GLY A 94 -11.96 4.21 -4.47
C GLY A 94 -13.41 4.17 -3.95
N GLY A 95 -13.59 4.17 -2.63
CA GLY A 95 -14.89 4.26 -1.98
C GLY A 95 -15.62 5.56 -2.33
N ASN A 96 -14.96 6.70 -2.25
CA ASN A 96 -15.52 8.00 -2.64
C ASN A 96 -15.90 8.02 -4.12
N PHE A 97 -15.05 7.46 -4.98
CA PHE A 97 -15.31 7.38 -6.40
C PHE A 97 -16.57 6.54 -6.69
N LEU A 98 -16.68 5.34 -6.11
CA LEU A 98 -17.85 4.48 -6.26
C LEU A 98 -19.14 5.14 -5.70
N THR A 99 -19.00 5.89 -4.61
CA THR A 99 -20.13 6.63 -4.03
C THR A 99 -20.61 7.74 -4.97
N SER A 100 -19.71 8.39 -5.69
CA SER A 100 -20.09 9.41 -6.68
C SER A 100 -20.87 8.83 -7.87
N VAL A 101 -20.71 7.54 -8.14
CA VAL A 101 -21.47 6.79 -9.17
C VAL A 101 -22.82 6.28 -8.64
N GLY A 102 -23.12 6.50 -7.35
CA GLY A 102 -24.41 6.15 -6.73
C GLY A 102 -24.41 4.91 -5.86
N ILE A 103 -23.25 4.29 -5.60
CA ILE A 103 -23.16 3.14 -4.69
C ILE A 103 -23.10 3.65 -3.24
N PRO A 104 -23.86 3.07 -2.29
CA PRO A 104 -23.79 3.48 -0.89
C PRO A 104 -22.38 3.37 -0.31
N LEU A 105 -21.95 4.36 0.48
CA LEU A 105 -20.56 4.46 1.00
C LEU A 105 -20.07 3.18 1.68
N LYS A 106 -20.90 2.56 2.53
CA LYS A 106 -20.52 1.31 3.23
C LYS A 106 -20.19 0.19 2.25
N MET A 107 -21.01 0.02 1.20
CA MET A 107 -20.77 -0.97 0.15
C MET A 107 -19.53 -0.65 -0.66
N SER A 108 -19.33 0.62 -1.02
CA SER A 108 -18.15 1.10 -1.75
C SER A 108 -16.86 0.79 -1.03
N ILE A 109 -16.81 1.06 0.28
CA ILE A 109 -15.64 0.77 1.11
C ILE A 109 -15.38 -0.74 1.22
N VAL A 110 -16.44 -1.54 1.43
CA VAL A 110 -16.31 -3.00 1.50
C VAL A 110 -15.79 -3.57 0.18
N ILE A 111 -16.35 -3.14 -0.96
CA ILE A 111 -15.90 -3.57 -2.28
C ILE A 111 -14.40 -3.26 -2.47
N MET A 112 -13.98 -2.04 -2.14
CA MET A 112 -12.58 -1.63 -2.27
C MET A 112 -11.67 -2.41 -1.31
N ALA A 113 -12.08 -2.64 -0.08
CA ALA A 113 -11.30 -3.40 0.91
C ALA A 113 -11.13 -4.87 0.47
N VAL A 114 -12.20 -5.50 -0.01
CA VAL A 114 -12.15 -6.88 -0.51
C VAL A 114 -11.26 -6.97 -1.77
N LEU A 115 -11.36 -6.00 -2.67
CA LEU A 115 -10.52 -5.94 -3.87
C LEU A 115 -9.03 -5.88 -3.50
N VAL A 116 -8.66 -4.98 -2.59
CA VAL A 116 -7.26 -4.84 -2.12
C VAL A 116 -6.80 -6.11 -1.41
N ALA A 117 -7.62 -6.69 -0.53
CA ALA A 117 -7.28 -7.92 0.19
C ALA A 117 -7.10 -9.11 -0.77
N SER A 118 -7.99 -9.27 -1.74
CA SER A 118 -7.91 -10.33 -2.75
C SER A 118 -6.66 -10.18 -3.62
N PHE A 119 -6.36 -8.95 -4.04
CA PHE A 119 -5.16 -8.67 -4.82
C PHE A 119 -3.88 -8.97 -4.04
N ALA A 120 -3.82 -8.58 -2.77
CA ALA A 120 -2.68 -8.90 -1.89
C ALA A 120 -2.54 -10.42 -1.69
N ALA A 121 -3.63 -11.14 -1.46
CA ALA A 121 -3.62 -12.59 -1.27
C ALA A 121 -3.15 -13.35 -2.53
N THR A 122 -3.65 -12.98 -3.71
CA THR A 122 -3.24 -13.60 -4.98
C THR A 122 -1.79 -13.31 -5.33
N THR A 123 -1.31 -12.10 -5.04
CA THR A 123 0.10 -11.74 -5.23
C THR A 123 1.00 -12.53 -4.30
N LEU A 124 0.61 -12.70 -3.03
CA LEU A 124 1.36 -13.49 -2.05
C LEU A 124 1.45 -14.97 -2.46
N ASP A 125 0.34 -15.56 -2.92
CA ASP A 125 0.33 -16.95 -3.42
C ASP A 125 1.28 -17.12 -4.61
N SER A 126 1.23 -16.24 -5.59
CA SER A 126 2.10 -16.27 -6.75
C SER A 126 3.58 -16.10 -6.39
N ALA A 127 3.89 -15.14 -5.50
CA ALA A 127 5.25 -14.91 -5.01
C ALA A 127 5.79 -16.14 -4.26
N THR A 128 5.00 -16.77 -3.40
CA THR A 128 5.38 -17.97 -2.67
C THR A 128 5.65 -19.15 -3.61
N ARG A 129 4.85 -19.29 -4.66
CA ARG A 129 5.08 -20.34 -5.69
C ARG A 129 6.39 -20.13 -6.43
N LEU A 130 6.69 -18.89 -6.85
CA LEU A 130 7.94 -18.57 -7.53
C LEU A 130 9.15 -18.81 -6.62
N GLN A 131 9.09 -18.35 -5.37
CA GLN A 131 10.15 -18.61 -4.40
C GLN A 131 10.38 -20.11 -4.18
N ARG A 132 9.31 -20.89 -4.07
CA ARG A 132 9.41 -22.34 -3.96
C ARG A 132 10.16 -22.97 -5.15
N TYR A 133 9.83 -22.57 -6.39
CA TYR A 133 10.51 -23.09 -7.57
C TYR A 133 12.00 -22.75 -7.55
N VAL A 134 12.36 -21.52 -7.23
CA VAL A 134 13.75 -21.10 -7.10
C VAL A 134 14.49 -21.91 -6.04
N ILE A 135 13.88 -22.14 -4.87
CA ILE A 135 14.49 -22.94 -3.79
C ILE A 135 14.68 -24.40 -4.22
N GLN A 136 13.70 -24.98 -4.93
CA GLN A 136 13.81 -26.34 -5.46
C GLN A 136 14.94 -26.46 -6.50
N GLU A 137 15.05 -25.50 -7.41
CA GLU A 137 16.09 -25.43 -8.43
C GLU A 137 17.49 -25.33 -7.80
N ILE A 138 17.65 -24.44 -6.82
CA ILE A 138 18.89 -24.33 -6.04
C ILE A 138 19.19 -25.64 -5.31
N GLY A 139 18.18 -26.25 -4.68
CA GLY A 139 18.33 -27.53 -3.99
C GLY A 139 18.82 -28.65 -4.91
N LEU A 140 18.27 -28.74 -6.10
CA LEU A 140 18.70 -29.72 -7.13
C LEU A 140 20.13 -29.44 -7.58
N SER A 141 20.47 -28.19 -7.84
CA SER A 141 21.82 -27.77 -8.25
C SER A 141 22.88 -28.05 -7.18
N LEU A 142 22.54 -27.90 -5.91
CA LEU A 142 23.42 -28.18 -4.77
C LEU A 142 23.34 -29.66 -4.30
N GLN A 143 22.60 -30.52 -5.00
CA GLN A 143 22.36 -31.92 -4.66
C GLN A 143 21.74 -32.15 -3.25
N VAL A 144 21.04 -31.16 -2.73
CA VAL A 144 20.30 -31.22 -1.45
C VAL A 144 18.90 -31.76 -1.71
N GLN A 145 18.74 -33.09 -1.66
CA GLN A 145 17.47 -33.78 -1.96
C GLN A 145 16.29 -33.31 -1.11
N LEU A 146 16.55 -32.80 0.11
CA LEU A 146 15.53 -32.31 1.03
C LEU A 146 14.78 -31.10 0.44
N LEU A 147 15.48 -30.20 -0.23
CA LEU A 147 14.91 -29.00 -0.85
C LEU A 147 14.10 -29.28 -2.12
N GLY A 148 14.28 -30.48 -2.71
CA GLY A 148 13.46 -30.94 -3.83
C GLY A 148 11.99 -31.21 -3.43
N ASN A 149 11.73 -31.44 -2.14
CA ASN A 149 10.38 -31.66 -1.65
C ASN A 149 9.59 -30.34 -1.63
N ARG A 150 8.43 -30.34 -2.30
CA ARG A 150 7.58 -29.13 -2.42
C ARG A 150 7.15 -28.52 -1.07
N TYR A 151 6.91 -29.34 -0.07
CA TYR A 151 6.46 -28.86 1.25
C TYR A 151 7.60 -28.20 2.01
N ILE A 152 8.79 -28.79 1.98
CA ILE A 152 9.98 -28.24 2.62
C ILE A 152 10.41 -26.95 1.93
N ALA A 153 10.44 -26.94 0.59
CA ALA A 153 10.75 -25.73 -0.16
C ALA A 153 9.76 -24.59 0.11
N THR A 154 8.45 -24.91 0.26
CA THR A 154 7.44 -23.90 0.63
C THR A 154 7.66 -23.40 2.06
N ALA A 155 7.94 -24.28 3.01
CA ALA A 155 8.23 -23.88 4.40
C ALA A 155 9.46 -22.96 4.47
N VAL A 156 10.52 -23.31 3.75
CA VAL A 156 11.73 -22.47 3.65
C VAL A 156 11.41 -21.10 3.03
N ALA A 157 10.63 -21.06 1.95
CA ALA A 157 10.18 -19.82 1.32
C ALA A 157 9.42 -18.92 2.29
N LEU A 158 8.47 -19.48 3.04
CA LEU A 158 7.67 -18.76 4.02
C LEU A 158 8.51 -18.25 5.19
N ILE A 159 9.43 -19.08 5.71
CA ILE A 159 10.33 -18.70 6.80
C ILE A 159 11.25 -17.55 6.36
N LEU A 160 11.88 -17.67 5.20
CA LEU A 160 12.76 -16.61 4.67
C LEU A 160 12.01 -15.30 4.43
N GLY A 161 10.84 -15.38 3.79
CA GLY A 161 9.97 -14.22 3.59
C GLY A 161 9.51 -13.60 4.89
N GLY A 162 9.13 -14.43 5.88
CA GLY A 162 8.73 -14.00 7.21
C GLY A 162 9.85 -13.32 7.99
N ILE A 163 11.07 -13.87 7.94
CA ILE A 163 12.25 -13.24 8.55
C ILE A 163 12.47 -11.85 7.97
N VAL A 164 12.49 -11.72 6.63
CA VAL A 164 12.67 -10.42 5.96
C VAL A 164 11.55 -9.44 6.32
N ALA A 165 10.31 -9.90 6.40
CA ALA A 165 9.18 -9.06 6.76
C ALA A 165 9.26 -8.55 8.21
N LEU A 166 9.74 -9.38 9.14
CA LEU A 166 9.84 -9.05 10.56
C LEU A 166 11.10 -8.25 10.93
N LEU A 167 12.09 -8.18 10.04
CA LEU A 167 13.28 -7.35 10.28
C LEU A 167 12.88 -5.89 10.56
N PRO A 168 13.59 -5.22 11.49
CA PRO A 168 13.39 -3.80 11.71
C PRO A 168 13.89 -3.02 10.48
N GLY A 169 12.99 -2.28 9.86
CA GLY A 169 13.31 -1.39 8.75
C GLY A 169 13.25 0.08 9.16
N PRO A 170 13.34 1.01 8.21
CA PRO A 170 13.36 2.46 8.46
C PRO A 170 12.15 3.00 9.23
N LYS A 171 11.04 2.23 9.28
CA LYS A 171 9.79 2.60 9.95
C LYS A 171 9.46 1.72 11.16
N GLY A 172 10.43 0.97 11.68
CA GLY A 172 10.27 0.08 12.83
C GLY A 172 10.09 -1.39 12.46
N LEU A 173 9.68 -2.19 13.45
CA LEU A 173 9.43 -3.63 13.28
C LEU A 173 8.37 -3.88 12.21
N GLY A 174 8.56 -4.90 11.39
CA GLY A 174 7.63 -5.26 10.31
C GLY A 174 7.78 -4.44 9.02
N SER A 175 8.81 -3.59 8.92
CA SER A 175 9.10 -2.80 7.73
C SER A 175 10.37 -3.24 6.96
N GLY A 176 10.91 -4.43 7.28
CA GLY A 176 12.14 -4.96 6.67
C GLY A 176 12.05 -5.11 5.16
N GLY A 177 10.91 -5.50 4.63
CA GLY A 177 10.69 -5.58 3.18
C GLY A 177 10.89 -4.25 2.44
N LEU A 178 10.72 -3.10 3.13
CA LEU A 178 10.95 -1.79 2.52
C LEU A 178 12.43 -1.50 2.24
N ILE A 179 13.35 -2.20 2.89
CA ILE A 179 14.80 -2.11 2.62
C ILE A 179 15.10 -2.63 1.21
N LEU A 180 14.37 -3.68 0.78
CA LEU A 180 14.54 -4.30 -0.54
C LEU A 180 13.76 -3.56 -1.65
N TRP A 181 12.91 -2.60 -1.30
CA TRP A 181 12.06 -1.89 -2.26
C TRP A 181 12.84 -1.17 -3.39
N PRO A 182 13.94 -0.45 -3.11
CA PRO A 182 14.74 0.18 -4.17
C PRO A 182 15.38 -0.85 -5.11
N LEU A 183 15.86 -1.98 -4.57
CA LEU A 183 16.44 -3.05 -5.35
C LEU A 183 15.39 -3.71 -6.27
N PHE A 184 14.20 -3.97 -5.73
CA PHE A 184 13.07 -4.49 -6.50
C PHE A 184 12.68 -3.54 -7.64
N GLY A 185 12.60 -2.24 -7.36
CA GLY A 185 12.30 -1.23 -8.37
C GLY A 185 13.35 -1.17 -9.49
N ALA A 186 14.63 -1.19 -9.14
CA ALA A 186 15.73 -1.18 -10.11
C ALA A 186 15.72 -2.45 -10.98
N THR A 187 15.54 -3.62 -10.38
CA THR A 187 15.47 -4.90 -11.10
C THR A 187 14.29 -4.94 -12.07
N ASN A 188 13.13 -4.43 -11.64
CA ASN A 188 11.93 -4.39 -12.46
C ASN A 188 12.09 -3.46 -13.67
N GLN A 189 12.73 -2.31 -13.48
CA GLN A 189 13.06 -1.37 -14.56
C GLN A 189 14.08 -1.98 -15.54
N LEU A 190 15.09 -2.70 -15.02
CA LEU A 190 16.08 -3.38 -15.86
C LEU A 190 15.41 -4.45 -16.73
N LEU A 191 14.53 -5.28 -16.14
CA LEU A 191 13.79 -6.32 -16.88
C LEU A 191 12.87 -5.68 -17.94
N ALA A 192 12.19 -4.59 -17.61
CA ALA A 192 11.38 -3.87 -18.59
C ALA A 192 12.23 -3.33 -19.75
N GLY A 193 13.40 -2.75 -19.44
CA GLY A 193 14.32 -2.24 -20.47
C GLY A 193 14.95 -3.32 -21.35
N LEU A 194 15.10 -4.55 -20.82
CA LEU A 194 15.58 -5.70 -21.61
C LEU A 194 14.47 -6.35 -22.46
N ALA A 195 13.21 -6.12 -22.14
CA ALA A 195 12.06 -6.66 -22.84
C ALA A 195 11.64 -5.81 -24.07
N PHE A 196 12.15 -4.60 -24.19
CA PHE A 196 11.95 -3.66 -25.29
C PHE A 196 13.22 -3.54 -26.15
#